data_f8c5cef6b6fb022801672044ff46d11e
#
_entry.id   f8c5cef6b6fb022801672044ff46d11e
#
_cell.length_a   1.000
_cell.length_b   1.000
_cell.length_c   1.000
_cell.angle_alpha   90.00
_cell.angle_beta   90.00
_cell.angle_gamma   90.00
#
_symmetry.space_group_name_H-M   'P 1'
#
loop_
_entity.id
_entity.type
_entity.pdbx_description
1 polymer ?
#
loop_
_entity_poly.entity_id
_entity_poly.type
_entity_poly.pdbx_seq_one_letter_code
_entity_poly.pdbx_strand_id
1 'polypeptide(L)'
;MAVDVVTTVDIARSREAVADFASDPGNATAWYENIKRVEWKTAPPVSVGSRIAFVAHFLGRELAYTYEVHELDPGKKLVMRTDEGPFPMETTYVWEDTATGGTRMTLRNRGNPAGFSKVAALLMSRSMRRANKKDLANLKRLLEAARD
;
A
#
# COMPACT_ATOMS: atom_id res chain seq x y z
N MET A 1 -16.96 5.62 1.22
CA MET A 1 -16.17 5.57 2.46
C MET A 1 -15.69 6.95 2.84
N ALA A 2 -15.61 7.24 4.14
CA ALA A 2 -15.24 8.57 4.63
C ALA A 2 -13.80 8.96 4.26
N VAL A 3 -12.92 7.99 4.11
CA VAL A 3 -11.55 8.20 3.66
C VAL A 3 -11.38 7.45 2.34
N ASP A 4 -10.92 8.17 1.31
CA ASP A 4 -10.62 7.60 0.00
C ASP A 4 -9.50 8.43 -0.63
N VAL A 5 -8.29 7.88 -0.61
CA VAL A 5 -7.08 8.57 -1.05
C VAL A 5 -6.46 7.80 -2.20
N VAL A 6 -6.27 8.49 -3.33
CA VAL A 6 -5.64 7.94 -4.53
C VAL A 6 -4.37 8.72 -4.82
N THR A 7 -3.25 8.01 -4.96
CA THR A 7 -1.95 8.60 -5.33
C THR A 7 -1.31 7.77 -6.42
N THR A 8 -0.52 8.40 -7.28
CA THR A 8 0.15 7.73 -8.39
C THR A 8 1.62 8.15 -8.47
N VAL A 9 2.43 7.28 -9.06
CA VAL A 9 3.83 7.58 -9.38
C VAL A 9 4.21 6.84 -10.66
N ASP A 10 5.07 7.47 -11.47
CA ASP A 10 5.66 6.84 -12.65
C ASP A 10 7.08 6.40 -12.30
N ILE A 11 7.38 5.13 -12.54
CA ILE A 11 8.66 4.50 -12.20
C ILE A 11 9.30 3.99 -13.49
N ALA A 12 10.57 4.32 -13.71
CA ALA A 12 11.32 3.92 -14.89
C ALA A 12 11.84 2.48 -14.77
N ARG A 13 10.94 1.54 -14.54
CA ARG A 13 11.19 0.11 -14.46
C ARG A 13 10.00 -0.63 -15.06
N SER A 14 10.24 -1.86 -15.52
CA SER A 14 9.17 -2.68 -16.09
C SER A 14 8.05 -2.94 -15.10
N ARG A 15 6.85 -3.13 -15.62
CA ARG A 15 5.68 -3.42 -14.79
C ARG A 15 5.88 -4.65 -13.91
N GLU A 16 6.49 -5.70 -14.45
CA GLU A 16 6.79 -6.90 -13.67
C GLU A 16 7.71 -6.62 -12.50
N ALA A 17 8.78 -5.86 -12.74
CA ALA A 17 9.75 -5.52 -11.69
C ALA A 17 9.09 -4.70 -10.57
N VAL A 18 8.27 -3.72 -10.93
CA VAL A 18 7.59 -2.87 -9.95
C VAL A 18 6.56 -3.69 -9.17
N ALA A 19 5.71 -4.43 -9.87
CA ALA A 19 4.65 -5.20 -9.23
C ALA A 19 5.20 -6.30 -8.33
N ASP A 20 6.22 -7.02 -8.77
CA ASP A 20 6.84 -8.09 -7.96
C ASP A 20 7.41 -7.54 -6.66
N PHE A 21 8.07 -6.39 -6.71
CA PHE A 21 8.62 -5.78 -5.51
C PHE A 21 7.52 -5.23 -4.60
N ALA A 22 6.60 -4.46 -5.16
CA ALA A 22 5.59 -3.76 -4.37
C ALA A 22 4.51 -4.69 -3.80
N SER A 23 4.21 -5.80 -4.48
CA SER A 23 3.20 -6.75 -4.00
C SER A 23 3.73 -7.70 -2.94
N ASP A 24 5.04 -7.75 -2.72
CA ASP A 24 5.63 -8.60 -1.68
C ASP A 24 5.56 -7.86 -0.33
N PRO A 25 4.74 -8.35 0.62
CA PRO A 25 4.65 -7.72 1.94
C PRO A 25 5.99 -7.65 2.67
N GLY A 26 6.89 -8.58 2.40
CA GLY A 26 8.23 -8.59 3.00
C GLY A 26 9.06 -7.35 2.64
N ASN A 27 8.72 -6.66 1.54
CA ASN A 27 9.40 -5.44 1.12
C ASN A 27 8.74 -4.16 1.65
N ALA A 28 7.60 -4.27 2.32
CA ALA A 28 6.83 -3.09 2.75
C ALA A 28 7.64 -2.16 3.66
N THR A 29 8.45 -2.70 4.55
CA THR A 29 9.29 -1.90 5.45
C THR A 29 10.38 -1.11 4.71
N ALA A 30 10.68 -1.48 3.47
CA ALA A 30 11.70 -0.80 2.67
C ALA A 30 11.17 0.49 2.03
N TRP A 31 9.88 0.54 1.67
CA TRP A 31 9.34 1.71 0.97
C TRP A 31 8.26 2.47 1.73
N TYR A 32 7.51 1.81 2.62
CA TYR A 32 6.60 2.52 3.50
C TYR A 32 7.38 3.11 4.67
N GLU A 33 7.32 4.42 4.81
CA GLU A 33 8.00 5.10 5.90
C GLU A 33 7.44 4.72 7.27
N ASN A 34 6.13 4.53 7.34
CA ASN A 34 5.42 4.33 8.59
C ASN A 34 5.21 2.87 8.97
N ILE A 35 5.42 1.92 8.06
CA ILE A 35 5.34 0.50 8.38
C ILE A 35 6.68 0.07 8.98
N LYS A 36 6.66 -0.33 10.25
CA LYS A 36 7.87 -0.67 10.99
C LYS A 36 8.14 -2.17 11.04
N ARG A 37 7.09 -2.97 10.86
CA ARG A 37 7.22 -4.42 10.95
C ARG A 37 6.10 -5.09 10.18
N VAL A 38 6.40 -6.24 9.58
CA VAL A 38 5.44 -7.07 8.84
C VAL A 38 5.49 -8.48 9.42
N GLU A 39 4.33 -9.07 9.63
CA GLU A 39 4.22 -10.43 10.15
C GLU A 39 3.27 -11.24 9.25
N TRP A 40 3.79 -12.28 8.62
CA TRP A 40 2.99 -13.19 7.81
C TRP A 40 2.15 -14.07 8.74
N LYS A 41 0.82 -14.05 8.57
CA LYS A 41 -0.09 -14.94 9.28
C LYS A 41 -0.34 -16.24 8.50
N THR A 42 -0.09 -16.21 7.21
CA THR A 42 -0.12 -17.37 6.33
C THR A 42 1.23 -17.50 5.65
N ALA A 43 1.55 -18.67 5.11
CA ALA A 43 2.86 -18.87 4.48
C ALA A 43 3.00 -18.06 3.18
N PRO A 44 4.21 -17.45 2.93
CA PRO A 44 4.49 -16.85 1.62
C PRO A 44 4.55 -17.92 0.53
N PRO A 45 4.44 -17.56 -0.75
CA PRO A 45 4.31 -16.21 -1.28
C PRO A 45 2.88 -15.66 -1.16
N VAL A 46 2.74 -14.35 -1.46
CA VAL A 46 1.42 -13.69 -1.44
C VAL A 46 0.49 -14.31 -2.47
N SER A 47 -0.76 -14.56 -2.05
CA SER A 47 -1.80 -15.12 -2.90
C SER A 47 -3.16 -14.70 -2.36
N VAL A 48 -4.23 -14.95 -3.12
CA VAL A 48 -5.58 -14.70 -2.62
C VAL A 48 -5.81 -15.53 -1.36
N GLY A 49 -6.28 -14.88 -0.31
CA GLY A 49 -6.47 -15.50 1.01
C GLY A 49 -5.29 -15.32 1.95
N SER A 50 -4.15 -14.85 1.48
CA SER A 50 -3.00 -14.54 2.36
C SER A 50 -3.41 -13.50 3.39
N ARG A 51 -2.94 -13.68 4.63
CA ARG A 51 -3.16 -12.75 5.73
C ARG A 51 -1.83 -12.25 6.24
N ILE A 52 -1.70 -10.94 6.31
CA ILE A 52 -0.45 -10.27 6.70
C ILE A 52 -0.78 -9.15 7.69
N ALA A 53 -0.06 -9.13 8.81
CA ALA A 53 -0.17 -8.05 9.78
C ALA A 53 0.90 -7.00 9.49
N PHE A 54 0.47 -5.75 9.38
CA PHE A 54 1.35 -4.59 9.23
C PHE A 54 1.28 -3.76 10.50
N VAL A 55 2.42 -3.47 11.09
CA VAL A 55 2.51 -2.59 12.25
C VAL A 55 3.07 -1.27 11.79
N ALA A 56 2.26 -0.23 11.89
CA ALA A 56 2.57 1.10 11.39
C ALA A 56 2.56 2.12 12.52
N HIS A 57 3.32 3.21 12.32
CA HIS A 57 3.26 4.38 13.17
C HIS A 57 2.58 5.49 12.37
N PHE A 58 1.45 5.97 12.85
CA PHE A 58 0.66 6.98 12.15
C PHE A 58 0.00 7.92 13.15
N LEU A 59 0.16 9.22 12.94
CA LEU A 59 -0.37 10.27 13.82
C LEU A 59 0.07 10.08 15.28
N GLY A 60 1.34 9.71 15.48
CA GLY A 60 1.92 9.53 16.82
C GLY A 60 1.50 8.26 17.54
N ARG A 61 0.84 7.33 16.85
CA ARG A 61 0.33 6.09 17.46
C ARG A 61 0.84 4.89 16.69
N GLU A 62 1.05 3.78 17.40
CA GLU A 62 1.30 2.50 16.79
C GLU A 62 -0.03 1.83 16.45
N LEU A 63 -0.20 1.46 15.19
CA LEU A 63 -1.42 0.83 14.69
C LEU A 63 -1.06 -0.50 14.06
N ALA A 64 -1.82 -1.54 14.41
CA ALA A 64 -1.66 -2.86 13.83
C ALA A 64 -2.89 -3.21 13.00
N TYR A 65 -2.65 -3.56 11.73
CA TYR A 65 -3.69 -4.00 10.80
C TYR A 65 -3.34 -5.36 10.26
N THR A 66 -4.28 -6.29 10.30
CA THR A 66 -4.15 -7.55 9.57
C THR A 66 -4.98 -7.42 8.30
N TYR A 67 -4.32 -7.56 7.16
CA TYR A 67 -4.95 -7.52 5.84
C TYR A 67 -5.08 -8.92 5.27
N GLU A 68 -6.21 -9.15 4.59
CA GLU A 68 -6.41 -10.35 3.79
C GLU A 68 -6.39 -9.96 2.31
N VAL A 69 -5.68 -10.71 1.49
CA VAL A 69 -5.64 -10.50 0.04
C VAL A 69 -6.93 -11.03 -0.57
N HIS A 70 -7.71 -10.14 -1.17
CA HIS A 70 -8.99 -10.47 -1.79
C HIS A 70 -8.90 -10.64 -3.29
N GLU A 71 -7.96 -9.96 -3.93
CA GLU A 71 -7.77 -10.03 -5.37
C GLU A 71 -6.29 -9.89 -5.69
N LEU A 72 -5.78 -10.73 -6.56
CA LEU A 72 -4.40 -10.66 -7.04
C LEU A 72 -4.36 -11.07 -8.51
N ASP A 73 -4.06 -10.09 -9.36
CA ASP A 73 -3.75 -10.29 -10.77
C ASP A 73 -2.28 -9.91 -10.94
N PRO A 74 -1.36 -10.90 -10.99
CA PRO A 74 0.07 -10.63 -10.98
C PRO A 74 0.49 -9.63 -12.05
N GLY A 75 1.27 -8.63 -11.64
CA GLY A 75 1.74 -7.57 -12.53
C GLY A 75 0.72 -6.49 -12.83
N LYS A 76 -0.52 -6.62 -12.38
CA LYS A 76 -1.60 -5.68 -12.72
C LYS A 76 -2.32 -5.09 -11.53
N LYS A 77 -2.70 -5.92 -10.56
CA LYS A 77 -3.56 -5.45 -9.47
C LYS A 77 -3.44 -6.30 -8.22
N LEU A 78 -3.50 -5.65 -7.07
CA LEU A 78 -3.58 -6.30 -5.77
C LEU A 78 -4.59 -5.54 -4.91
N VAL A 79 -5.56 -6.26 -4.34
CA VAL A 79 -6.54 -5.69 -3.40
C VAL A 79 -6.45 -6.43 -2.08
N MET A 80 -6.27 -5.67 -1.01
CA MET A 80 -6.23 -6.18 0.35
C MET A 80 -7.25 -5.44 1.20
N ARG A 81 -7.90 -6.16 2.12
CA ARG A 81 -8.83 -5.57 3.08
C ARG A 81 -8.45 -5.96 4.50
N THR A 82 -8.67 -5.07 5.44
CA THR A 82 -8.43 -5.39 6.84
C THR A 82 -9.41 -6.46 7.31
N ASP A 83 -8.85 -7.42 8.00
CA ASP A 83 -9.57 -8.45 8.74
C ASP A 83 -9.60 -8.07 10.22
N GLU A 84 -8.52 -7.45 10.70
CA GLU A 84 -8.42 -6.93 12.06
C GLU A 84 -7.69 -5.59 12.03
N GLY A 85 -8.15 -4.64 12.84
CA GLY A 85 -7.53 -3.32 12.94
C GLY A 85 -8.44 -2.29 13.58
N PRO A 86 -7.95 -1.05 13.79
CA PRO A 86 -8.72 0.01 14.42
C PRO A 86 -10.01 0.37 13.69
N PHE A 87 -10.01 0.27 12.35
CA PHE A 87 -11.22 0.50 11.54
C PHE A 87 -11.03 -0.18 10.16
N PRO A 88 -12.13 -0.45 9.46
CA PRO A 88 -12.05 -1.11 8.15
C PRO A 88 -11.28 -0.28 7.12
N MET A 89 -10.32 -0.92 6.46
CA MET A 89 -9.50 -0.32 5.41
C MET A 89 -9.42 -1.26 4.21
N GLU A 90 -9.35 -0.66 3.02
CA GLU A 90 -9.05 -1.38 1.79
C GLU A 90 -7.88 -0.69 1.08
N THR A 91 -6.89 -1.46 0.70
CA THR A 91 -5.72 -0.98 -0.03
C THR A 91 -5.68 -1.64 -1.39
N THR A 92 -5.58 -0.85 -2.45
CA THR A 92 -5.49 -1.33 -3.82
C THR A 92 -4.23 -0.79 -4.48
N TYR A 93 -3.46 -1.69 -5.10
CA TYR A 93 -2.34 -1.36 -5.98
C TYR A 93 -2.75 -1.71 -7.40
N VAL A 94 -2.50 -0.78 -8.33
CA VAL A 94 -2.69 -1.02 -9.78
C VAL A 94 -1.40 -0.63 -10.48
N TRP A 95 -0.94 -1.48 -11.41
CA TRP A 95 0.26 -1.23 -12.21
C TRP A 95 -0.12 -1.22 -13.68
N GLU A 96 0.31 -0.18 -14.39
CA GLU A 96 0.03 0.02 -15.80
C GLU A 96 1.30 0.40 -16.54
N ASP A 97 1.44 -0.05 -17.78
CA ASP A 97 2.56 0.35 -18.62
C ASP A 97 2.42 1.82 -19.00
N THR A 98 3.55 2.54 -19.01
CA THR A 98 3.59 3.90 -19.57
C THR A 98 4.06 3.86 -21.01
N ALA A 99 3.86 4.98 -21.75
CA ALA A 99 4.28 5.08 -23.13
C ALA A 99 5.79 4.95 -23.33
N THR A 100 6.57 5.19 -22.27
CA THR A 100 8.05 5.15 -22.31
C THR A 100 8.62 3.80 -21.84
N GLY A 101 7.79 2.79 -21.63
CA GLY A 101 8.24 1.47 -21.20
C GLY A 101 8.42 1.35 -19.67
N GLY A 102 8.04 2.36 -18.93
CA GLY A 102 8.03 2.31 -17.47
C GLY A 102 6.67 1.86 -16.93
N THR A 103 6.43 2.16 -15.67
CA THR A 103 5.21 1.75 -14.96
C THR A 103 4.57 2.92 -14.24
N ARG A 104 3.26 3.05 -14.37
CA ARG A 104 2.46 3.89 -13.49
C ARG A 104 1.86 3.01 -12.41
N MET A 105 2.20 3.30 -11.16
CA MET A 105 1.60 2.64 -10.02
C MET A 105 0.59 3.56 -9.35
N THR A 106 -0.60 3.03 -9.13
CA THR A 106 -1.66 3.71 -8.38
C THR A 106 -1.83 3.02 -7.04
N LEU A 107 -1.83 3.80 -5.98
CA LEU A 107 -2.09 3.35 -4.62
C LEU A 107 -3.37 4.02 -4.14
N ARG A 108 -4.36 3.21 -3.80
CA ARG A 108 -5.62 3.70 -3.26
C ARG A 108 -5.85 3.13 -1.87
N ASN A 109 -6.13 4.01 -0.92
CA ASN A 109 -6.53 3.62 0.42
C ASN A 109 -7.92 4.15 0.69
N ARG A 110 -8.84 3.25 1.06
CA ARG A 110 -10.21 3.57 1.42
C ARG A 110 -10.45 3.09 2.83
N GLY A 111 -11.11 3.91 3.64
CA GLY A 111 -11.38 3.54 5.01
C GLY A 111 -12.67 4.13 5.53
N ASN A 112 -13.21 3.49 6.57
CA ASN A 112 -14.41 3.96 7.22
C ASN A 112 -14.14 4.08 8.73
N PRO A 113 -13.51 5.19 9.16
CA PRO A 113 -13.19 5.39 10.57
C PRO A 113 -14.46 5.73 11.36
N ALA A 114 -15.23 4.72 11.71
CA ALA A 114 -16.45 4.86 12.48
C ALA A 114 -16.17 5.55 13.82
N GLY A 115 -17.05 6.49 14.21
CA GLY A 115 -16.87 7.24 15.43
C GLY A 115 -16.01 8.49 15.30
N PHE A 116 -15.42 8.72 14.14
CA PHE A 116 -14.62 9.93 13.87
C PHE A 116 -15.53 11.00 13.28
N SER A 117 -15.26 12.27 13.63
CA SER A 117 -15.95 13.41 13.04
C SER A 117 -15.53 13.57 11.57
N LYS A 118 -16.32 14.34 10.79
CA LYS A 118 -15.98 14.68 9.41
C LYS A 118 -14.65 15.44 9.32
N VAL A 119 -14.36 16.29 10.30
CA VAL A 119 -13.11 17.04 10.35
C VAL A 119 -11.93 16.10 10.59
N ALA A 120 -12.07 15.16 11.53
CA ALA A 120 -11.02 14.17 11.80
C ALA A 120 -10.77 13.28 10.56
N ALA A 121 -11.81 12.87 9.86
CA ALA A 121 -11.67 12.10 8.64
C ALA A 121 -10.96 12.89 7.54
N LEU A 122 -11.23 14.18 7.42
CA LEU A 122 -10.55 15.05 6.45
C LEU A 122 -9.07 15.20 6.78
N LEU A 123 -8.72 15.40 8.05
CA LEU A 123 -7.33 15.49 8.48
C LEU A 123 -6.59 14.17 8.26
N MET A 124 -7.25 13.06 8.54
CA MET A 124 -6.70 11.72 8.28
C MET A 124 -6.43 11.53 6.79
N SER A 125 -7.36 11.91 5.92
CA SER A 125 -7.20 11.82 4.47
C SER A 125 -6.00 12.64 3.98
N ARG A 126 -5.82 13.85 4.49
CA ARG A 126 -4.67 14.70 4.14
C ARG A 126 -3.35 14.09 4.58
N SER A 127 -3.30 13.59 5.80
CA SER A 127 -2.10 12.94 6.34
C SER A 127 -1.77 11.68 5.57
N MET A 128 -2.77 10.88 5.24
CA MET A 128 -2.62 9.66 4.48
C MET A 128 -2.14 9.95 3.05
N ARG A 129 -2.68 10.97 2.39
CA ARG A 129 -2.24 11.38 1.05
C ARG A 129 -0.78 11.79 1.05
N ARG A 130 -0.37 12.57 2.05
CA ARG A 130 1.03 12.99 2.21
C ARG A 130 1.94 11.78 2.41
N ALA A 131 1.55 10.87 3.30
CA ALA A 131 2.32 9.66 3.58
C ALA A 131 2.42 8.78 2.34
N ASN A 132 1.32 8.55 1.64
CA ASN A 132 1.29 7.71 0.44
C ASN A 132 2.16 8.28 -0.69
N LYS A 133 2.13 9.60 -0.89
CA LYS A 133 3.01 10.25 -1.88
C LYS A 133 4.48 10.03 -1.55
N LYS A 134 4.83 10.14 -0.29
CA LYS A 134 6.19 9.94 0.18
C LYS A 134 6.62 8.49 0.02
N ASP A 135 5.75 7.55 0.35
CA ASP A 135 6.01 6.13 0.21
C ASP A 135 6.22 5.75 -1.26
N LEU A 136 5.38 6.24 -2.17
CA LEU A 136 5.55 5.99 -3.59
C LEU A 136 6.83 6.61 -4.14
N ALA A 137 7.22 7.79 -3.63
CA ALA A 137 8.50 8.41 -4.01
C ALA A 137 9.69 7.56 -3.54
N ASN A 138 9.60 6.97 -2.35
CA ASN A 138 10.61 6.04 -1.85
C ASN A 138 10.70 4.78 -2.72
N LEU A 139 9.54 4.23 -3.08
CA LEU A 139 9.48 3.06 -3.96
C LEU A 139 10.15 3.34 -5.31
N LYS A 140 9.81 4.47 -5.91
CA LYS A 140 10.41 4.92 -7.17
C LYS A 140 11.93 5.01 -7.05
N ARG A 141 12.42 5.66 -6.00
CA ARG A 141 13.86 5.84 -5.79
C ARG A 141 14.57 4.49 -5.64
N LEU A 142 14.01 3.57 -4.85
CA LEU A 142 14.58 2.25 -4.63
C LEU A 142 14.64 1.45 -5.92
N LEU A 143 13.56 1.42 -6.68
CA LEU A 143 13.48 0.61 -7.89
C LEU A 143 14.32 1.19 -9.03
N GLU A 144 14.37 2.50 -9.16
CA GLU A 144 15.20 3.13 -10.19
C GLU A 144 16.70 3.04 -9.88
N ALA A 145 17.08 3.00 -8.61
CA ALA A 145 18.46 2.81 -8.19
C ALA A 145 18.92 1.35 -8.34
N ALA A 146 18.00 0.40 -8.29
CA ALA A 146 18.29 -1.04 -8.36
C ALA A 146 18.31 -1.58 -9.80
N ARG A 147 18.69 -0.76 -10.77
CA ARG A 147 18.78 -1.18 -12.18
C ARG A 147 19.88 -2.20 -12.39
N ASP A 148 19.57 -3.14 -13.24
CA ASP A 148 20.55 -4.12 -13.71
C ASP A 148 21.44 -3.54 -14.82
#